data_2efb70fe5d580dbbdc7566b8ee20083f
#
_entry.id   2efb70fe5d580dbbdc7566b8ee20083f
#
_cell.length_a   1.000
_cell.length_b   1.000
_cell.length_c   1.000
_cell.angle_alpha   90.00
_cell.angle_beta   90.00
_cell.angle_gamma   90.00
#
_symmetry.space_group_name_H-M   'P 1'
#
loop_
_entity.id
_entity.type
_entity.pdbx_description
1 polymer ?
#
loop_
_entity_poly.entity_id
_entity_poly.type
_entity_poly.pdbx_seq_one_letter_code
_entity_poly.pdbx_strand_id
1 'polypeptide(L)'
;WDTIRRIHPTCGMVVPSFLIKLIEFAEKNHIDYHHCSMQKCVCIGEALRNPDFTLNTLGKRIHEKWDSLQLYSTYASTEMQSSFTECNEFHGGHLQPELIIVEFLDDNNQPVKEGEAGEVTITTLGVRGMPLLRFKTGDICYHYTEPCACGRNTIRLSSILGRKGQMIKYKGTTLYPPALFDILDNIPHIKNYIVEVYTNELGTDEILIRIGSENRSEAFAKEIKDLFRSKVRVAPSINFESAEYIAKIQMPPMSRKIVKFIDLR
;
A
#
# COMPACT_ATOMS: atom_id res chain seq x y z
N TRP A 1 10.96 -20.81 -5.52
CA TRP A 1 10.29 -22.10 -5.68
C TRP A 1 11.16 -23.28 -5.30
N ASP A 2 12.42 -23.24 -5.64
CA ASP A 2 13.38 -24.27 -5.24
C ASP A 2 13.49 -24.38 -3.70
N THR A 3 13.53 -23.24 -3.02
CA THR A 3 13.53 -23.18 -1.55
C THR A 3 12.23 -23.77 -0.97
N ILE A 4 11.07 -23.41 -1.49
CA ILE A 4 9.77 -23.94 -1.02
C ILE A 4 9.72 -25.46 -1.17
N ARG A 5 10.17 -25.98 -2.29
CA ARG A 5 10.22 -27.44 -2.54
C ARG A 5 11.19 -28.20 -1.63
N ARG A 6 12.32 -27.55 -1.28
CA ARG A 6 13.38 -28.20 -0.48
C ARG A 6 13.10 -28.15 1.01
N ILE A 7 12.57 -27.03 1.54
CA ILE A 7 12.43 -26.82 2.99
C ILE A 7 11.01 -27.04 3.46
N HIS A 8 10.02 -27.05 2.56
CA HIS A 8 8.60 -27.16 2.87
C HIS A 8 8.10 -26.16 3.93
N PRO A 9 8.35 -24.83 3.79
CA PRO A 9 7.89 -23.86 4.76
C PRO A 9 6.37 -23.77 4.73
N THR A 10 5.76 -23.61 5.89
CA THR A 10 4.31 -23.39 6.02
C THR A 10 3.94 -21.90 6.02
N CYS A 11 4.92 -21.02 6.30
CA CYS A 11 4.73 -19.59 6.32
C CYS A 11 5.89 -18.88 5.60
N GLY A 12 5.56 -17.77 4.93
CA GLY A 12 6.52 -16.87 4.29
C GLY A 12 6.30 -15.42 4.65
N MET A 13 7.32 -14.59 4.41
CA MET A 13 7.23 -13.14 4.50
C MET A 13 7.65 -12.55 3.16
N VAL A 14 6.75 -11.83 2.49
CA VAL A 14 6.92 -11.43 1.10
C VAL A 14 6.26 -10.08 0.83
N VAL A 15 6.79 -9.33 -0.12
CA VAL A 15 6.11 -8.16 -0.68
C VAL A 15 4.97 -8.64 -1.59
N PRO A 16 3.74 -8.14 -1.48
CA PRO A 16 2.58 -8.60 -2.25
C PRO A 16 2.81 -8.66 -3.78
N SER A 17 3.43 -7.64 -4.36
CA SER A 17 3.74 -7.64 -5.80
C SER A 17 4.70 -8.76 -6.22
N PHE A 18 5.54 -9.25 -5.29
CA PHE A 18 6.41 -10.39 -5.55
C PHE A 18 5.64 -11.71 -5.56
N LEU A 19 4.55 -11.84 -4.78
CA LEU A 19 3.66 -13.02 -4.86
C LEU A 19 3.06 -13.17 -6.25
N ILE A 20 2.65 -12.07 -6.90
CA ILE A 20 2.17 -12.12 -8.29
C ILE A 20 3.25 -12.70 -9.21
N LYS A 21 4.50 -12.22 -9.09
CA LYS A 21 5.62 -12.75 -9.90
C LYS A 21 5.90 -14.22 -9.61
N LEU A 22 5.78 -14.65 -8.36
CA LEU A 22 5.90 -16.06 -7.97
C LEU A 22 4.83 -16.92 -8.64
N ILE A 23 3.58 -16.46 -8.64
CA ILE A 23 2.46 -17.14 -9.29
C ILE A 23 2.68 -17.21 -10.80
N GLU A 24 2.99 -16.09 -11.45
CA GLU A 24 3.26 -16.03 -12.90
C GLU A 24 4.41 -16.96 -13.31
N PHE A 25 5.48 -17.00 -12.51
CA PHE A 25 6.58 -17.93 -12.71
C PHE A 25 6.13 -19.39 -12.57
N ALA A 26 5.31 -19.70 -11.57
CA ALA A 26 4.78 -21.05 -11.36
C ALA A 26 3.89 -21.48 -12.53
N GLU A 27 2.98 -20.63 -12.96
CA GLU A 27 2.11 -20.86 -14.12
C GLU A 27 2.94 -21.15 -15.39
N LYS A 28 3.94 -20.30 -15.66
CA LYS A 28 4.83 -20.45 -16.83
C LYS A 28 5.66 -21.74 -16.82
N ASN A 29 6.04 -22.22 -15.62
CA ASN A 29 6.91 -23.39 -15.45
C ASN A 29 6.14 -24.64 -15.00
N HIS A 30 4.81 -24.63 -15.05
CA HIS A 30 3.92 -25.75 -14.68
C HIS A 30 4.19 -26.24 -13.25
N ILE A 31 4.43 -25.31 -12.31
CA ILE A 31 4.61 -25.60 -10.90
C ILE A 31 3.24 -25.57 -10.24
N ASP A 32 2.86 -26.66 -9.58
CA ASP A 32 1.65 -26.71 -8.79
C ASP A 32 1.88 -25.98 -7.45
N TYR A 33 1.41 -24.74 -7.39
CA TYR A 33 1.50 -23.92 -6.19
C TYR A 33 0.31 -24.06 -5.26
N HIS A 34 -0.82 -24.61 -5.73
CA HIS A 34 -2.00 -24.82 -4.91
C HIS A 34 -1.80 -25.92 -3.86
N HIS A 35 -0.98 -26.93 -4.16
CA HIS A 35 -0.65 -28.04 -3.27
C HIS A 35 0.76 -27.94 -2.65
N CYS A 36 1.38 -26.77 -2.67
CA CYS A 36 2.65 -26.57 -1.97
C CYS A 36 2.46 -26.44 -0.45
N SER A 37 3.58 -26.46 0.29
CA SER A 37 3.56 -26.41 1.76
C SER A 37 3.14 -25.05 2.35
N MET A 38 3.18 -23.97 1.55
CA MET A 38 2.86 -22.62 1.99
C MET A 38 1.36 -22.46 2.31
N GLN A 39 1.06 -22.11 3.55
CA GLN A 39 -0.31 -21.91 4.04
C GLN A 39 -0.57 -20.43 4.39
N LYS A 40 0.44 -19.72 4.86
CA LYS A 40 0.34 -18.36 5.35
C LYS A 40 1.43 -17.47 4.76
N CYS A 41 1.09 -16.22 4.51
CA CYS A 41 2.04 -15.22 4.06
C CYS A 41 1.85 -13.90 4.80
N VAL A 42 2.89 -13.42 5.47
CA VAL A 42 2.96 -12.08 6.03
C VAL A 42 3.41 -11.13 4.92
N CYS A 43 2.54 -10.22 4.54
CA CYS A 43 2.75 -9.28 3.45
C CYS A 43 3.31 -7.96 3.99
N ILE A 44 4.51 -7.59 3.51
CA ILE A 44 5.26 -6.41 3.97
C ILE A 44 5.52 -5.42 2.84
N GLY A 45 5.71 -4.15 3.17
CA GLY A 45 6.22 -3.11 2.27
C GLY A 45 5.24 -2.55 1.25
N GLU A 46 4.08 -3.19 1.05
CA GLU A 46 2.99 -2.71 0.21
C GLU A 46 1.64 -2.97 0.89
N ALA A 47 0.67 -2.11 0.63
CA ALA A 47 -0.68 -2.31 1.16
C ALA A 47 -1.34 -3.54 0.53
N LEU A 48 -1.92 -4.38 1.38
CA LEU A 48 -2.70 -5.56 0.99
C LEU A 48 -4.21 -5.31 1.09
N ARG A 49 -4.61 -4.37 1.94
CA ARG A 49 -6.00 -4.05 2.24
C ARG A 49 -6.30 -2.57 2.07
N ASN A 50 -7.58 -2.30 1.84
CA ASN A 50 -8.19 -0.99 1.96
C ASN A 50 -8.33 -0.57 3.44
N PRO A 51 -8.60 0.71 3.74
CA PRO A 51 -8.81 1.16 5.12
C PRO A 51 -10.00 0.49 5.84
N ASP A 52 -10.96 -0.04 5.11
CA ASP A 52 -12.11 -0.82 5.60
C ASP A 52 -11.81 -2.30 5.81
N PHE A 53 -10.54 -2.69 5.78
CA PHE A 53 -9.99 -4.04 5.93
C PHE A 53 -10.29 -5.02 4.79
N THR A 54 -11.07 -4.64 3.78
CA THR A 54 -11.24 -5.47 2.57
C THR A 54 -9.93 -5.59 1.80
N LEU A 55 -9.72 -6.68 1.10
CA LEU A 55 -8.57 -6.81 0.20
C LEU A 55 -8.63 -5.73 -0.89
N ASN A 56 -7.52 -5.02 -1.09
CA ASN A 56 -7.37 -4.12 -2.23
C ASN A 56 -7.20 -4.92 -3.53
N THR A 57 -7.04 -4.25 -4.66
CA THR A 57 -6.88 -4.89 -5.98
C THR A 57 -5.76 -5.92 -5.99
N LEU A 58 -4.60 -5.60 -5.44
CA LEU A 58 -3.44 -6.50 -5.41
C LEU A 58 -3.73 -7.73 -4.54
N GLY A 59 -4.31 -7.53 -3.36
CA GLY A 59 -4.71 -8.61 -2.47
C GLY A 59 -5.76 -9.54 -3.09
N LYS A 60 -6.78 -8.98 -3.78
CA LYS A 60 -7.79 -9.76 -4.51
C LYS A 60 -7.17 -10.60 -5.62
N ARG A 61 -6.30 -10.01 -6.45
CA ARG A 61 -5.61 -10.74 -7.53
C ARG A 61 -4.76 -11.90 -7.03
N ILE A 62 -4.09 -11.74 -5.87
CA ILE A 62 -3.34 -12.85 -5.25
C ILE A 62 -4.31 -13.92 -4.77
N HIS A 63 -5.36 -13.54 -4.06
CA HIS A 63 -6.34 -14.47 -3.49
C HIS A 63 -7.12 -15.23 -4.57
N GLU A 64 -7.47 -14.59 -5.68
CA GLU A 64 -8.13 -15.24 -6.83
C GLU A 64 -7.28 -16.33 -7.49
N LYS A 65 -5.96 -16.15 -7.49
CA LYS A 65 -5.02 -17.10 -8.07
C LYS A 65 -4.54 -18.16 -7.06
N TRP A 66 -4.38 -17.79 -5.82
CA TRP A 66 -3.86 -18.67 -4.76
C TRP A 66 -4.75 -18.57 -3.51
N ASP A 67 -5.96 -19.10 -3.62
CA ASP A 67 -7.03 -19.02 -2.63
C ASP A 67 -6.71 -19.74 -1.31
N SER A 68 -5.90 -20.82 -1.37
CA SER A 68 -5.44 -21.58 -0.19
C SER A 68 -4.39 -20.82 0.65
N LEU A 69 -3.75 -19.76 0.11
CA LEU A 69 -2.75 -18.98 0.83
C LEU A 69 -3.41 -17.88 1.66
N GLN A 70 -3.34 -17.97 2.99
CA GLN A 70 -3.83 -16.92 3.88
C GLN A 70 -2.87 -15.73 3.89
N LEU A 71 -3.38 -14.53 3.61
CA LEU A 71 -2.60 -13.30 3.49
C LEU A 71 -2.80 -12.42 4.72
N TYR A 72 -1.71 -12.05 5.39
CA TYR A 72 -1.68 -11.18 6.57
C TYR A 72 -0.97 -9.88 6.25
N SER A 73 -1.63 -8.75 6.42
CA SER A 73 -1.01 -7.44 6.25
C SER A 73 -0.12 -7.09 7.44
N THR A 74 0.97 -6.38 7.17
CA THR A 74 1.89 -5.90 8.20
C THR A 74 2.36 -4.49 7.86
N TYR A 75 2.24 -3.58 8.84
CA TYR A 75 2.91 -2.29 8.82
C TYR A 75 4.12 -2.33 9.75
N ALA A 76 5.28 -2.02 9.21
CA ALA A 76 6.54 -2.00 9.95
C ALA A 76 7.51 -0.99 9.36
N SER A 77 8.42 -0.48 10.17
CA SER A 77 9.60 0.25 9.71
C SER A 77 10.82 -0.15 10.53
N THR A 78 11.99 0.06 9.97
CA THR A 78 13.25 -0.21 10.68
C THR A 78 13.37 0.65 11.93
N GLU A 79 12.90 1.88 11.87
CA GLU A 79 12.96 2.86 12.95
C GLU A 79 12.15 2.41 14.17
N MET A 80 10.95 1.85 13.97
CA MET A 80 10.11 1.40 15.09
C MET A 80 10.55 0.07 15.70
N GLN A 81 11.40 -0.70 15.02
CA GLN A 81 11.93 -2.01 15.45
C GLN A 81 10.83 -3.00 15.87
N SER A 82 9.62 -2.77 15.41
CA SER A 82 8.42 -3.55 15.68
C SER A 82 7.51 -3.53 14.46
N SER A 83 6.38 -4.19 14.58
CA SER A 83 5.38 -4.24 13.52
C SER A 83 3.97 -4.27 14.07
N PHE A 84 3.04 -3.78 13.26
CA PHE A 84 1.61 -3.96 13.45
C PHE A 84 1.14 -5.02 12.46
N THR A 85 1.00 -6.24 12.91
CA THR A 85 0.64 -7.40 12.07
C THR A 85 -0.78 -7.86 12.37
N GLU A 86 -1.52 -8.22 11.33
CA GLU A 86 -2.88 -8.74 11.44
C GLU A 86 -2.93 -10.07 12.19
N CYS A 87 -4.06 -10.33 12.82
CA CYS A 87 -4.47 -11.64 13.31
C CYS A 87 -5.41 -12.34 12.30
N ASN A 88 -5.96 -13.49 12.67
CA ASN A 88 -6.88 -14.28 11.82
C ASN A 88 -8.24 -13.59 11.57
N GLU A 89 -8.55 -12.49 12.25
CA GLU A 89 -9.77 -11.70 12.03
C GLU A 89 -9.60 -10.70 10.87
N PHE A 90 -8.37 -10.43 10.45
CA PHE A 90 -8.03 -9.53 9.33
C PHE A 90 -8.57 -8.09 9.48
N HIS A 91 -8.76 -7.63 10.69
CA HIS A 91 -9.28 -6.31 11.03
C HIS A 91 -8.21 -5.37 11.58
N GLY A 92 -7.12 -5.20 10.85
CA GLY A 92 -6.00 -4.31 11.16
C GLY A 92 -4.87 -4.94 11.95
N GLY A 93 -3.71 -4.29 11.89
CA GLY A 93 -2.49 -4.74 12.55
C GLY A 93 -2.47 -4.39 14.05
N HIS A 94 -2.16 -5.34 14.90
CA HIS A 94 -2.10 -5.18 16.35
C HIS A 94 -0.82 -4.48 16.81
N LEU A 95 -0.94 -3.56 17.76
CA LEU A 95 0.15 -2.97 18.51
C LEU A 95 0.86 -4.03 19.38
N GLN A 96 2.17 -3.92 19.49
CA GLN A 96 3.02 -4.63 20.47
C GLN A 96 3.36 -3.64 21.61
N PRO A 97 2.53 -3.52 22.66
CA PRO A 97 2.64 -2.43 23.66
C PRO A 97 3.88 -2.55 24.56
N GLU A 98 4.49 -3.72 24.61
CA GLU A 98 5.75 -3.96 25.32
C GLU A 98 6.99 -3.44 24.55
N LEU A 99 6.87 -3.16 23.26
CA LEU A 99 7.98 -2.73 22.42
C LEU A 99 7.91 -1.26 22.04
N ILE A 100 6.71 -0.72 21.86
CA ILE A 100 6.50 0.67 21.43
C ILE A 100 5.26 1.29 22.07
N ILE A 101 5.32 2.61 22.32
CA ILE A 101 4.14 3.45 22.53
C ILE A 101 3.77 4.06 21.18
N VAL A 102 2.49 4.11 20.85
CA VAL A 102 1.98 4.74 19.61
C VAL A 102 1.00 5.85 19.97
N GLU A 103 1.14 6.96 19.23
CA GLU A 103 0.22 8.09 19.22
C GLU A 103 -0.23 8.34 17.79
N PHE A 104 -1.46 8.86 17.60
CA PHE A 104 -2.01 9.25 16.32
C PHE A 104 -2.31 10.74 16.39
N LEU A 105 -1.55 11.56 15.67
CA LEU A 105 -1.53 12.99 15.85
C LEU A 105 -2.04 13.74 14.61
N ASP A 106 -2.75 14.84 14.85
CA ASP A 106 -3.10 15.83 13.84
C ASP A 106 -1.93 16.76 13.49
N ASP A 107 -2.19 17.77 12.64
CA ASP A 107 -1.18 18.77 12.24
C ASP A 107 -0.74 19.67 13.41
N ASN A 108 -1.55 19.78 14.46
CA ASN A 108 -1.25 20.55 15.67
C ASN A 108 -0.61 19.70 16.76
N ASN A 109 -0.22 18.46 16.46
CA ASN A 109 0.32 17.48 17.41
C ASN A 109 -0.66 17.11 18.54
N GLN A 110 -1.97 17.21 18.28
CA GLN A 110 -2.99 16.76 19.21
C GLN A 110 -3.46 15.35 18.82
N PRO A 111 -3.79 14.50 19.81
CA PRO A 111 -4.33 13.17 19.51
C PRO A 111 -5.64 13.26 18.72
N VAL A 112 -5.75 12.46 17.67
CA VAL A 112 -7.00 12.32 16.90
C VAL A 112 -7.90 11.27 17.57
N LYS A 113 -9.21 11.35 17.29
CA LYS A 113 -10.18 10.36 17.76
C LYS A 113 -10.07 9.07 16.95
N GLU A 114 -10.59 8.00 17.52
CA GLU A 114 -10.75 6.73 16.83
C GLU A 114 -11.53 6.92 15.52
N GLY A 115 -11.05 6.28 14.45
CA GLY A 115 -11.62 6.42 13.11
C GLY A 115 -11.26 7.71 12.36
N GLU A 116 -10.56 8.65 12.99
CA GLU A 116 -9.97 9.82 12.33
C GLU A 116 -8.55 9.52 11.84
N ALA A 117 -8.17 10.15 10.74
CA ALA A 117 -6.83 10.01 10.17
C ALA A 117 -5.79 10.74 11.03
N GLY A 118 -4.79 10.02 11.49
CA GLY A 118 -3.69 10.57 12.28
C GLY A 118 -2.32 10.12 11.81
N GLU A 119 -1.31 10.97 12.05
CA GLU A 119 0.09 10.63 11.82
C GLU A 119 0.59 9.66 12.87
N VAL A 120 1.05 8.50 12.43
CA VAL A 120 1.64 7.49 13.32
C VAL A 120 2.91 8.06 13.94
N THR A 121 2.88 8.24 15.25
CA THR A 121 4.01 8.76 16.03
C THR A 121 4.38 7.71 17.06
N ILE A 122 5.66 7.31 17.12
CA ILE A 122 6.10 6.21 17.96
C ILE A 122 7.16 6.62 18.98
N THR A 123 7.15 5.93 20.12
CA THR A 123 8.25 5.95 21.07
C THR A 123 8.72 4.51 21.28
N THR A 124 9.99 4.24 21.02
CA THR A 124 10.56 2.90 21.19
C THR A 124 10.89 2.60 22.65
N LEU A 125 10.58 1.40 23.11
CA LEU A 125 10.87 0.95 24.46
C LEU A 125 12.05 -0.02 24.47
N GLY A 126 12.93 0.12 25.47
CA GLY A 126 14.08 -0.77 25.65
C GLY A 126 15.21 -0.65 24.63
N VAL A 127 15.10 0.24 23.65
CA VAL A 127 16.11 0.49 22.61
C VAL A 127 17.23 1.36 23.17
N ARG A 128 18.48 0.89 23.13
CA ARG A 128 19.65 1.59 23.68
C ARG A 128 20.49 2.32 22.63
N GLY A 129 20.63 1.76 21.43
CA GLY A 129 21.50 2.31 20.39
C GLY A 129 20.98 3.60 19.78
N MET A 130 19.69 3.62 19.44
CA MET A 130 19.00 4.81 18.91
C MET A 130 17.55 4.82 19.43
N PRO A 131 17.33 5.26 20.68
CA PRO A 131 15.99 5.40 21.22
C PRO A 131 15.26 6.53 20.51
N LEU A 132 14.03 6.26 20.09
CA LEU A 132 13.15 7.25 19.46
C LEU A 132 12.09 7.70 20.44
N LEU A 133 11.97 9.00 20.64
CA LEU A 133 10.94 9.63 21.46
C LEU A 133 10.01 10.45 20.58
N ARG A 134 8.72 10.08 20.53
CA ARG A 134 7.69 10.73 19.72
C ARG A 134 8.15 10.95 18.25
N PHE A 135 8.73 9.92 17.67
CA PHE A 135 9.19 9.94 16.30
C PHE A 135 8.00 9.89 15.34
N LYS A 136 7.85 10.92 14.54
CA LYS A 136 6.83 11.02 13.51
C LYS A 136 7.27 10.23 12.28
N THR A 137 6.50 9.18 11.94
CA THR A 137 6.84 8.32 10.80
C THR A 137 6.53 8.97 9.46
N GLY A 138 5.65 9.98 9.45
CA GLY A 138 5.09 10.57 8.25
C GLY A 138 3.97 9.73 7.63
N ASP A 139 3.66 8.57 8.16
CA ASP A 139 2.61 7.69 7.66
C ASP A 139 1.28 8.01 8.36
N ILE A 140 0.20 8.07 7.59
CA ILE A 140 -1.15 8.39 8.05
C ILE A 140 -2.02 7.14 8.04
N CYS A 141 -2.75 6.86 9.12
CA CYS A 141 -3.71 5.76 9.19
C CYS A 141 -4.88 6.08 10.10
N TYR A 142 -5.89 5.21 10.12
CA TYR A 142 -6.90 5.14 11.17
C TYR A 142 -6.45 4.18 12.27
N HIS A 143 -6.93 4.40 13.49
CA HIS A 143 -6.70 3.49 14.61
C HIS A 143 -8.02 3.08 15.27
N TYR A 144 -8.01 1.94 15.95
CA TYR A 144 -9.16 1.32 16.59
C TYR A 144 -8.75 0.78 17.96
N THR A 145 -9.56 1.03 18.96
CA THR A 145 -9.29 0.68 20.38
C THR A 145 -10.20 -0.43 20.90
N GLU A 146 -11.32 -0.70 20.21
CA GLU A 146 -12.22 -1.77 20.61
C GLU A 146 -11.54 -3.15 20.60
N PRO A 147 -11.89 -4.07 21.52
CA PRO A 147 -11.35 -5.42 21.56
C PRO A 147 -11.54 -6.16 20.24
N CYS A 148 -10.52 -6.89 19.82
CA CYS A 148 -10.59 -7.73 18.64
C CYS A 148 -11.24 -9.09 18.97
N ALA A 149 -11.99 -9.66 18.03
CA ALA A 149 -12.55 -11.00 18.14
C ALA A 149 -11.50 -12.11 18.38
N CYS A 150 -10.24 -11.85 18.03
CA CYS A 150 -9.12 -12.75 18.34
C CYS A 150 -8.75 -12.82 19.85
N GLY A 151 -9.41 -12.04 20.70
CA GLY A 151 -9.19 -11.98 22.16
C GLY A 151 -8.17 -10.92 22.60
N ARG A 152 -7.48 -10.22 21.67
CA ARG A 152 -6.57 -9.12 22.03
C ARG A 152 -7.35 -7.82 22.19
N ASN A 153 -6.91 -7.00 23.13
CA ASN A 153 -7.43 -5.65 23.41
C ASN A 153 -6.39 -4.55 23.09
N THR A 154 -5.35 -4.88 22.32
CA THR A 154 -4.36 -3.90 21.88
C THR A 154 -4.90 -3.04 20.74
N ILE A 155 -4.45 -1.79 20.65
CA ILE A 155 -4.75 -0.88 19.54
C ILE A 155 -4.45 -1.57 18.22
N ARG A 156 -5.33 -1.36 17.23
CA ARG A 156 -5.15 -1.84 15.86
C ARG A 156 -5.06 -0.66 14.88
N LEU A 157 -4.25 -0.81 13.86
CA LEU A 157 -4.10 0.15 12.78
C LEU A 157 -4.77 -0.36 11.51
N SER A 158 -5.43 0.54 10.77
CA SER A 158 -5.82 0.26 9.38
C SER A 158 -4.59 0.10 8.48
N SER A 159 -4.82 -0.19 7.21
CA SER A 159 -3.78 0.04 6.20
C SER A 159 -3.37 1.52 6.20
N ILE A 160 -2.10 1.78 5.83
CA ILE A 160 -1.60 3.15 5.68
C ILE A 160 -2.33 3.83 4.52
N LEU A 161 -2.95 4.97 4.81
CA LEU A 161 -3.64 5.80 3.81
C LEU A 161 -2.65 6.43 2.83
N GLY A 162 -1.50 6.81 3.34
CA GLY A 162 -0.41 7.42 2.59
C GLY A 162 0.58 8.14 3.48
N ARG A 163 1.50 8.86 2.86
CA ARG A 163 2.47 9.69 3.58
C ARG A 163 2.03 11.14 3.64
N LYS A 164 2.19 11.76 4.79
CA LYS A 164 1.86 13.18 5.03
C LYS A 164 2.51 14.10 3.99
N GLY A 165 3.79 13.90 3.71
CA GLY A 165 4.52 14.66 2.69
C GLY A 165 4.08 14.40 1.25
N GLN A 166 3.26 13.37 0.99
CA GLN A 166 2.73 13.03 -0.33
C GLN A 166 1.23 13.31 -0.44
N MET A 167 0.65 13.98 0.55
CA MET A 167 -0.75 14.39 0.50
C MET A 167 -0.99 15.36 -0.65
N ILE A 168 -2.02 15.12 -1.42
CA ILE A 168 -2.41 15.91 -2.60
C ILE A 168 -3.68 16.69 -2.25
N LYS A 169 -3.64 17.99 -2.39
CA LYS A 169 -4.82 18.88 -2.21
C LYS A 169 -5.34 19.31 -3.57
N TYR A 170 -6.18 18.49 -4.18
CA TYR A 170 -6.70 18.73 -5.52
C TYR A 170 -8.17 19.17 -5.49
N LYS A 171 -8.43 20.41 -5.91
CA LYS A 171 -9.79 21.00 -6.02
C LYS A 171 -10.68 20.79 -4.78
N GLY A 172 -10.11 21.01 -3.59
CA GLY A 172 -10.82 20.86 -2.31
C GLY A 172 -10.91 19.43 -1.77
N THR A 173 -10.36 18.45 -2.49
CA THR A 173 -10.30 17.05 -2.05
C THR A 173 -8.89 16.71 -1.58
N THR A 174 -8.77 16.07 -0.42
CA THR A 174 -7.49 15.52 0.06
C THR A 174 -7.36 14.08 -0.41
N LEU A 175 -6.25 13.78 -1.08
CA LEU A 175 -5.94 12.46 -1.64
C LEU A 175 -4.56 12.00 -1.21
N TYR A 176 -4.37 10.71 -1.25
CA TYR A 176 -3.06 10.07 -1.10
C TYR A 176 -2.77 9.16 -2.30
N PRO A 177 -1.50 9.07 -2.76
CA PRO A 177 -1.13 8.29 -3.92
C PRO A 177 -1.65 6.84 -3.93
N PRO A 178 -1.68 6.09 -2.82
CA PRO A 178 -2.19 4.71 -2.81
C PRO A 178 -3.63 4.56 -3.31
N ALA A 179 -4.51 5.53 -3.02
CA ALA A 179 -5.88 5.51 -3.52
C ALA A 179 -5.96 5.66 -5.06
N LEU A 180 -5.03 6.43 -5.65
CA LEU A 180 -4.94 6.59 -7.10
C LEU A 180 -4.39 5.31 -7.75
N PHE A 181 -3.42 4.66 -7.09
CA PHE A 181 -2.84 3.39 -7.56
C PHE A 181 -3.88 2.28 -7.60
N ASP A 182 -4.70 2.15 -6.54
CA ASP A 182 -5.75 1.12 -6.48
C ASP A 182 -6.75 1.29 -7.63
N ILE A 183 -7.10 2.51 -8.02
CA ILE A 183 -7.95 2.76 -9.19
C ILE A 183 -7.26 2.30 -10.48
N LEU A 184 -6.00 2.71 -10.68
CA LEU A 184 -5.25 2.41 -11.92
C LEU A 184 -4.96 0.91 -12.07
N ASP A 185 -4.64 0.24 -10.98
CA ASP A 185 -4.37 -1.21 -10.95
C ASP A 185 -5.62 -2.05 -11.31
N ASN A 186 -6.84 -1.45 -11.22
CA ASN A 186 -8.12 -2.08 -11.60
C ASN A 186 -8.54 -1.85 -13.05
N ILE A 187 -7.86 -1.01 -13.81
CA ILE A 187 -8.27 -0.67 -15.18
C ILE A 187 -7.64 -1.64 -16.17
N PRO A 188 -8.43 -2.42 -16.95
CA PRO A 188 -7.90 -3.25 -18.02
C PRO A 188 -7.09 -2.42 -19.03
N HIS A 189 -6.12 -3.08 -19.68
CA HIS A 189 -5.23 -2.48 -20.69
C HIS A 189 -4.20 -1.47 -20.18
N ILE A 190 -4.17 -1.12 -18.89
CA ILE A 190 -3.06 -0.39 -18.29
C ILE A 190 -1.96 -1.40 -17.93
N LYS A 191 -0.80 -1.31 -18.59
CA LYS A 191 0.37 -2.16 -18.31
C LYS A 191 1.18 -1.64 -17.12
N ASN A 192 1.40 -0.35 -17.10
CA ASN A 192 2.10 0.39 -16.03
C ASN A 192 1.74 1.88 -16.08
N TYR A 193 2.10 2.63 -15.04
CA TYR A 193 1.76 4.04 -14.95
C TYR A 193 2.67 4.77 -13.96
N ILE A 194 2.70 6.11 -14.08
CA ILE A 194 3.27 7.02 -13.10
C ILE A 194 2.25 8.12 -12.79
N VAL A 195 2.08 8.41 -11.53
CA VAL A 195 1.32 9.57 -11.04
C VAL A 195 2.30 10.68 -10.72
N GLU A 196 2.20 11.79 -11.42
CA GLU A 196 2.97 13.01 -11.19
C GLU A 196 2.07 14.07 -10.56
N VAL A 197 2.60 14.76 -9.55
CA VAL A 197 1.91 15.90 -8.93
C VAL A 197 2.80 17.11 -9.01
N TYR A 198 2.22 18.22 -9.43
CA TYR A 198 2.90 19.50 -9.55
C TYR A 198 1.99 20.64 -9.09
N THR A 199 2.58 21.77 -8.75
CA THR A 199 1.83 22.99 -8.39
C THR A 199 1.61 23.82 -9.64
N ASN A 200 0.36 24.21 -9.92
CA ASN A 200 0.03 25.12 -11.04
C ASN A 200 0.30 26.59 -10.68
N GLU A 201 0.10 27.49 -11.64
CA GLU A 201 0.32 28.92 -11.48
C GLU A 201 -0.56 29.56 -10.38
N LEU A 202 -1.67 28.93 -10.01
CA LEU A 202 -2.57 29.36 -8.94
C LEU A 202 -2.19 28.80 -7.56
N GLY A 203 -1.07 28.07 -7.45
CA GLY A 203 -0.61 27.48 -6.20
C GLY A 203 -1.43 26.26 -5.75
N THR A 204 -2.18 25.61 -6.67
CA THR A 204 -2.95 24.41 -6.39
C THR A 204 -2.30 23.18 -7.01
N ASP A 205 -2.49 22.03 -6.36
CA ASP A 205 -1.96 20.76 -6.87
C ASP A 205 -2.69 20.32 -8.13
N GLU A 206 -1.93 19.85 -9.11
CA GLU A 206 -2.42 19.21 -10.33
C GLU A 206 -1.87 17.79 -10.43
N ILE A 207 -2.69 16.91 -10.99
CA ILE A 207 -2.34 15.49 -11.14
C ILE A 207 -2.24 15.16 -12.62
N LEU A 208 -1.08 14.66 -13.03
CA LEU A 208 -0.85 14.06 -14.34
C LEU A 208 -0.60 12.56 -14.18
N ILE A 209 -1.33 11.74 -14.89
CA ILE A 209 -1.11 10.30 -14.94
C ILE A 209 -0.53 9.94 -16.31
N ARG A 210 0.70 9.44 -16.31
CA ARG A 210 1.32 8.85 -17.50
C ARG A 210 1.03 7.37 -17.51
N ILE A 211 0.44 6.88 -18.60
CA ILE A 211 -0.08 5.51 -18.71
C ILE A 211 0.60 4.78 -19.85
N GLY A 212 1.24 3.66 -19.53
CA GLY A 212 1.74 2.69 -20.51
C GLY A 212 0.60 1.78 -20.99
N SER A 213 0.06 2.06 -22.17
CA SER A 213 -1.04 1.31 -22.78
C SER A 213 -0.90 1.24 -24.29
N GLU A 214 -1.44 0.18 -24.89
CA GLU A 214 -1.63 0.08 -26.34
C GLU A 214 -2.89 0.84 -26.78
N ASN A 215 -3.93 0.87 -25.92
CA ASN A 215 -5.10 1.69 -26.17
C ASN A 215 -4.84 3.14 -25.74
N ARG A 216 -4.74 4.04 -26.71
CA ARG A 216 -4.45 5.47 -26.51
C ARG A 216 -5.60 6.36 -26.99
N SER A 217 -6.80 5.79 -27.11
CA SER A 217 -7.96 6.53 -27.60
C SER A 217 -8.45 7.59 -26.60
N GLU A 218 -9.04 8.66 -27.11
CA GLU A 218 -9.71 9.68 -26.28
C GLU A 218 -10.88 9.08 -25.47
N ALA A 219 -11.56 8.08 -26.03
CA ALA A 219 -12.63 7.36 -25.35
C ALA A 219 -12.10 6.65 -24.09
N PHE A 220 -10.93 6.00 -24.18
CA PHE A 220 -10.29 5.34 -23.06
C PHE A 220 -9.80 6.36 -22.01
N ALA A 221 -9.24 7.49 -22.44
CA ALA A 221 -8.87 8.57 -21.53
C ALA A 221 -10.09 9.13 -20.78
N LYS A 222 -11.24 9.25 -21.46
CA LYS A 222 -12.49 9.69 -20.85
C LYS A 222 -13.00 8.66 -19.81
N GLU A 223 -13.00 7.38 -20.16
CA GLU A 223 -13.38 6.29 -19.26
C GLU A 223 -12.57 6.33 -17.96
N ILE A 224 -11.24 6.46 -18.05
CA ILE A 224 -10.35 6.59 -16.90
C ILE A 224 -10.75 7.81 -16.05
N LYS A 225 -10.92 8.98 -16.66
CA LYS A 225 -11.33 10.21 -15.95
C LYS A 225 -12.67 10.06 -15.25
N ASP A 226 -13.64 9.41 -15.88
CA ASP A 226 -14.96 9.19 -15.31
C ASP A 226 -14.91 8.22 -14.11
N LEU A 227 -14.06 7.19 -14.18
CA LEU A 227 -13.80 6.29 -13.07
C LEU A 227 -13.16 7.03 -11.89
N PHE A 228 -12.16 7.89 -12.13
CA PHE A 228 -11.56 8.72 -11.08
C PHE A 228 -12.57 9.67 -10.45
N ARG A 229 -13.45 10.30 -11.24
CA ARG A 229 -14.53 11.15 -10.71
C ARG A 229 -15.46 10.37 -9.79
N SER A 230 -15.83 9.14 -10.19
CA SER A 230 -16.77 8.32 -9.41
C SER A 230 -16.16 7.82 -8.09
N LYS A 231 -14.86 7.50 -8.08
CA LYS A 231 -14.18 6.90 -6.92
C LYS A 231 -13.61 7.93 -5.95
N VAL A 232 -12.96 8.96 -6.46
CA VAL A 232 -12.20 9.94 -5.66
C VAL A 232 -12.57 11.40 -5.95
N ARG A 233 -13.62 11.64 -6.74
CA ARG A 233 -14.17 12.96 -7.09
C ARG A 233 -13.19 13.91 -7.79
N VAL A 234 -12.14 13.36 -8.41
CA VAL A 234 -11.16 14.13 -9.17
C VAL A 234 -11.09 13.67 -10.62
N ALA A 235 -10.58 14.52 -11.51
CA ALA A 235 -10.35 14.20 -12.92
C ALA A 235 -8.92 14.57 -13.28
N PRO A 236 -7.95 13.65 -13.18
CA PRO A 236 -6.56 13.93 -13.49
C PRO A 236 -6.36 14.17 -14.99
N SER A 237 -5.28 14.84 -15.33
CA SER A 237 -4.76 14.84 -16.70
C SER A 237 -4.17 13.48 -17.05
N ILE A 238 -4.38 13.02 -18.30
CA ILE A 238 -3.90 11.70 -18.74
C ILE A 238 -3.02 11.89 -19.96
N ASN A 239 -1.86 11.24 -19.93
CA ASN A 239 -0.93 11.14 -21.06
C ASN A 239 -0.60 9.68 -21.32
N PHE A 240 -0.76 9.22 -22.57
CA PHE A 240 -0.42 7.86 -22.96
C PHE A 240 1.01 7.80 -23.51
N GLU A 241 1.76 6.82 -23.02
CA GLU A 241 3.15 6.56 -23.39
C GLU A 241 3.34 5.09 -23.78
N SER A 242 4.53 4.72 -24.22
CA SER A 242 4.86 3.30 -24.34
C SER A 242 5.09 2.67 -22.98
N ALA A 243 4.72 1.41 -22.82
CA ALA A 243 4.95 0.69 -21.58
C ALA A 243 6.45 0.58 -21.24
N GLU A 244 7.31 0.49 -22.27
CA GLU A 244 8.76 0.45 -22.12
C GLU A 244 9.31 1.77 -21.58
N TYR A 245 8.77 2.90 -22.02
CA TYR A 245 9.16 4.22 -21.53
C TYR A 245 8.79 4.39 -20.05
N ILE A 246 7.54 4.05 -19.69
CA ILE A 246 7.09 4.10 -18.30
C ILE A 246 7.93 3.16 -17.41
N ALA A 247 8.22 1.94 -17.88
CA ALA A 247 9.03 0.98 -17.12
C ALA A 247 10.44 1.52 -16.81
N LYS A 248 11.06 2.27 -17.73
CA LYS A 248 12.36 2.91 -17.50
C LYS A 248 12.30 3.96 -16.40
N ILE A 249 11.22 4.75 -16.35
CA ILE A 249 11.03 5.76 -15.29
C ILE A 249 10.71 5.09 -13.95
N GLN A 250 9.91 4.03 -13.97
CA GLN A 250 9.56 3.27 -12.77
C GLN A 250 10.75 2.58 -12.10
N MET A 251 11.75 2.20 -12.88
CA MET A 251 12.95 1.50 -12.40
C MET A 251 14.22 2.25 -12.77
N PRO A 252 14.48 3.42 -12.14
CA PRO A 252 15.73 4.14 -12.35
C PRO A 252 16.94 3.26 -11.97
N PRO A 253 18.10 3.47 -12.59
CA PRO A 253 19.32 2.76 -12.22
C PRO A 253 19.55 2.80 -10.70
N MET A 254 19.85 1.64 -10.10
CA MET A 254 20.04 1.44 -8.67
C MET A 254 18.77 1.48 -7.79
N SER A 255 17.57 1.72 -8.34
CA SER A 255 16.35 1.59 -7.55
C SER A 255 16.03 0.12 -7.25
N ARG A 256 15.69 -0.15 -5.99
CA ARG A 256 15.18 -1.47 -5.55
C ARG A 256 13.66 -1.55 -5.51
N LYS A 257 12.98 -0.42 -5.65
CA LYS A 257 11.52 -0.32 -5.58
C LYS A 257 10.99 0.36 -6.83
N ILE A 258 9.83 -0.10 -7.28
CA ILE A 258 9.11 0.53 -8.39
C ILE A 258 8.62 1.91 -7.94
N VAL A 259 8.96 2.94 -8.70
CA VAL A 259 8.47 4.30 -8.52
C VAL A 259 7.12 4.42 -9.23
N LYS A 260 6.06 4.65 -8.48
CA LYS A 260 4.70 4.89 -9.02
C LYS A 260 4.26 6.36 -8.85
N PHE A 261 4.98 7.13 -8.03
CA PHE A 261 4.64 8.50 -7.68
C PHE A 261 5.87 9.41 -7.79
N ILE A 262 5.70 10.55 -8.45
CA ILE A 262 6.73 11.60 -8.57
C ILE A 262 6.11 12.90 -8.09
N ASP A 263 6.68 13.48 -7.05
CA ASP A 263 6.31 14.79 -6.50
C ASP A 263 7.22 15.85 -7.12
N LEU A 264 6.63 16.76 -7.89
CA LEU A 264 7.29 17.88 -8.57
C LEU A 264 6.91 19.25 -7.97
N ARG A 265 6.30 19.25 -6.77
CA ARG A 265 5.90 20.48 -6.07
C ARG A 265 7.04 21.17 -5.36
#